data_9268c3a6456815c42e3efad1b11c7379
#
_entry.id   9268c3a6456815c42e3efad1b11c7379
#
_cell.length_a   1.000
_cell.length_b   1.000
_cell.length_c   1.000
_cell.angle_alpha   90.00
_cell.angle_beta   90.00
_cell.angle_gamma   90.00
#
_symmetry.space_group_name_H-M   'P 1'
#
loop_
_entity.id
_entity.type
_entity.pdbx_description
1 polymer ?
#
loop_
_entity_poly.entity_id
_entity_poly.type
_entity_poly.pdbx_seq_one_letter_code
_entity_poly.pdbx_strand_id
1 'polypeptide(L)'
;MKYLITESQFDKVIFKYLDNQDFIQIDMGNDKICFVNSENDKYAQIRFDKDDGWCFININLINEISSFFSLGLSGSEEVIGRWVENTLQMKVTNTTLVTYADGLVLRIFK
;
A
#
# COMPACT_ATOMS: atom_id res chain seq x y z
N MET A 1 -22.53 -20.01 12.62
CA MET A 1 -22.72 -19.92 11.17
C MET A 1 -21.56 -19.21 10.52
N LYS A 2 -21.13 -19.72 9.40
CA LYS A 2 -20.06 -19.09 8.67
C LYS A 2 -20.60 -18.23 7.56
N TYR A 3 -20.07 -17.04 7.44
CA TYR A 3 -20.33 -16.19 6.29
C TYR A 3 -19.28 -16.47 5.24
N LEU A 4 -19.73 -16.68 4.02
CA LEU A 4 -18.82 -16.73 2.90
C LEU A 4 -18.71 -15.31 2.37
N ILE A 5 -17.60 -14.69 2.68
CA ILE A 5 -17.31 -13.36 2.16
C ILE A 5 -16.50 -13.56 0.88
N THR A 6 -17.03 -13.08 -0.23
CA THR A 6 -16.30 -13.19 -1.49
C THR A 6 -15.05 -12.31 -1.43
N GLU A 7 -14.08 -12.63 -2.24
CA GLU A 7 -12.85 -11.84 -2.31
C GLU A 7 -13.14 -10.38 -2.60
N SER A 8 -14.07 -10.10 -3.52
CA SER A 8 -14.40 -8.72 -3.84
C SER A 8 -15.08 -7.99 -2.69
N GLN A 9 -15.88 -8.68 -1.88
CA GLN A 9 -16.50 -8.07 -0.71
C GLN A 9 -15.45 -7.75 0.36
N PHE A 10 -14.52 -8.66 0.54
CA PHE A 10 -13.43 -8.48 1.49
C PHE A 10 -12.55 -7.30 1.06
N ASP A 11 -12.25 -7.23 -0.23
CA ASP A 11 -11.48 -6.12 -0.78
C ASP A 11 -12.17 -4.78 -0.51
N LYS A 12 -13.49 -4.71 -0.68
CA LYS A 12 -14.23 -3.47 -0.43
C LYS A 12 -14.07 -2.98 1.01
N VAL A 13 -14.12 -3.89 1.96
CA VAL A 13 -13.97 -3.56 3.38
C VAL A 13 -12.57 -3.01 3.63
N ILE A 14 -11.57 -3.68 3.10
CA ILE A 14 -10.18 -3.27 3.29
C ILE A 14 -9.90 -1.97 2.54
N PHE A 15 -10.43 -1.81 1.35
CA PHE A 15 -10.29 -0.57 0.58
C PHE A 15 -10.85 0.61 1.36
N LYS A 16 -12.01 0.44 1.98
CA LYS A 16 -12.59 1.48 2.81
C LYS A 16 -11.70 1.81 4.01
N TYR A 17 -11.13 0.78 4.62
CA TYR A 17 -10.20 0.98 5.73
C TYR A 17 -8.98 1.78 5.27
N LEU A 18 -8.42 1.45 4.12
CA LEU A 18 -7.27 2.17 3.58
C LEU A 18 -7.63 3.60 3.18
N ASP A 19 -8.80 3.79 2.58
CA ASP A 19 -9.27 5.14 2.24
C ASP A 19 -9.39 6.00 3.49
N ASN A 20 -9.82 5.43 4.60
CA ASN A 20 -10.00 6.15 5.86
C ASN A 20 -8.68 6.48 6.55
N GLN A 21 -7.56 5.96 6.09
CA GLN A 21 -6.24 6.33 6.62
C GLN A 21 -5.86 7.74 6.18
N ASP A 22 -6.52 8.28 5.17
CA ASP A 22 -6.25 9.62 4.64
C ASP A 22 -4.79 9.80 4.23
N PHE A 23 -4.26 8.81 3.54
CA PHE A 23 -2.89 8.90 3.03
C PHE A 23 -2.71 10.10 2.12
N ILE A 24 -1.61 10.78 2.29
CA ILE A 24 -1.21 11.87 1.41
C ILE A 24 -0.38 11.28 0.27
N GLN A 25 -0.78 11.57 -0.96
CA GLN A 25 -0.01 11.16 -2.13
C GLN A 25 1.03 12.21 -2.45
N ILE A 26 2.27 11.77 -2.59
CA ILE A 26 3.37 12.66 -2.97
C ILE A 26 3.97 12.11 -4.26
N ASP A 27 3.96 12.95 -5.30
CA ASP A 27 4.66 12.62 -6.54
C ASP A 27 6.13 13.00 -6.35
N MET A 28 6.98 11.98 -6.31
CA MET A 28 8.39 12.16 -6.01
C MET A 28 9.22 12.57 -7.22
N GLY A 29 8.61 12.63 -8.40
CA GLY A 29 9.38 12.69 -9.63
C GLY A 29 9.96 11.31 -9.95
N ASN A 30 10.72 11.19 -11.01
CA ASN A 30 11.34 9.90 -11.39
C ASN A 30 10.35 8.74 -11.45
N ASP A 31 9.10 9.04 -11.85
CA ASP A 31 8.03 8.05 -11.98
C ASP A 31 7.68 7.31 -10.68
N LYS A 32 7.81 8.00 -9.54
CA LYS A 32 7.49 7.41 -8.25
C LYS A 32 6.40 8.20 -7.53
N ILE A 33 5.44 7.47 -6.97
CA ILE A 33 4.38 8.06 -6.14
C ILE A 33 4.45 7.40 -4.78
N CYS A 34 4.45 8.21 -3.73
CA CYS A 34 4.46 7.71 -2.35
C CYS A 34 3.19 8.07 -1.62
N PHE A 35 2.75 7.17 -0.76
CA PHE A 35 1.62 7.40 0.16
C PHE A 35 2.19 7.53 1.56
N VAL A 36 1.88 8.63 2.22
CA VAL A 36 2.40 8.91 3.56
C VAL A 36 1.26 9.30 4.49
N ASN A 37 1.48 9.14 5.78
CA ASN A 37 0.51 9.55 6.79
C ASN A 37 0.57 11.05 7.07
N SER A 38 1.73 11.64 6.89
CA SER A 38 1.95 13.05 7.17
C SER A 38 3.02 13.58 6.23
N GLU A 39 2.92 14.86 5.88
CA GLU A 39 3.92 15.51 5.03
C GLU A 39 5.31 15.51 5.66
N ASN A 40 5.37 15.36 6.98
CA ASN A 40 6.65 15.35 7.71
C ASN A 40 7.22 13.95 7.90
N ASP A 41 6.57 12.93 7.38
CA ASP A 41 7.05 11.56 7.53
C ASP A 41 8.38 11.36 6.83
N LYS A 42 9.28 10.63 7.48
CA LYS A 42 10.55 10.24 6.88
C LYS A 42 10.41 9.05 5.95
N TYR A 43 9.37 8.26 6.14
CA TYR A 43 9.17 7.00 5.42
C TYR A 43 7.77 6.95 4.86
N ALA A 44 7.69 6.43 3.64
CA ALA A 44 6.38 6.20 3.03
C ALA A 44 5.74 4.94 3.61
N GLN A 45 4.44 4.87 3.52
CA GLN A 45 3.71 3.64 3.78
C GLN A 45 3.67 2.76 2.53
N ILE A 46 3.59 3.39 1.37
CA ILE A 46 3.57 2.70 0.09
C ILE A 46 4.34 3.56 -0.91
N ARG A 47 5.13 2.91 -1.75
CA ARG A 47 5.76 3.56 -2.91
C ARG A 47 5.39 2.78 -4.17
N PHE A 48 4.90 3.48 -5.16
CA PHE A 48 4.55 2.89 -6.44
C PHE A 48 5.48 3.45 -7.52
N ASP A 49 6.14 2.56 -8.26
CA ASP A 49 7.01 2.93 -9.36
C ASP A 49 6.23 2.78 -10.67
N LYS A 50 5.94 3.90 -11.32
CA LYS A 50 5.10 3.91 -12.53
C LYS A 50 5.77 3.25 -13.73
N ASP A 51 7.08 3.23 -13.76
CA ASP A 51 7.82 2.73 -14.92
C ASP A 51 7.71 1.21 -15.06
N ASP A 52 7.66 0.48 -13.97
CA ASP A 52 7.58 -0.99 -14.02
C ASP A 52 6.37 -1.56 -13.29
N GLY A 53 5.59 -0.73 -12.62
CA GLY A 53 4.39 -1.17 -11.92
C GLY A 53 4.64 -1.84 -10.58
N TRP A 54 5.85 -1.72 -10.04
CA TRP A 54 6.16 -2.29 -8.74
C TRP A 54 5.60 -1.45 -7.60
N CYS A 55 5.03 -2.13 -6.63
CA CYS A 55 4.47 -1.51 -5.44
C CYS A 55 5.25 -1.99 -4.22
N PHE A 56 5.87 -1.06 -3.51
CA PHE A 56 6.67 -1.35 -2.31
C PHE A 56 5.86 -0.94 -1.10
N ILE A 57 5.61 -1.88 -0.20
CA ILE A 57 4.68 -1.67 0.92
C ILE A 57 5.45 -1.79 2.22
N ASN A 58 5.28 -0.78 3.08
CA ASN A 58 5.90 -0.79 4.41
C ASN A 58 5.39 -1.97 5.21
N ILE A 59 6.31 -2.72 5.81
CA ILE A 59 5.95 -3.90 6.57
C ILE A 59 4.99 -3.59 7.72
N ASN A 60 5.06 -2.40 8.27
CA ASN A 60 4.15 -2.02 9.35
C ASN A 60 2.71 -1.95 8.86
N LEU A 61 2.49 -1.44 7.63
CA LEU A 61 1.16 -1.41 7.06
C LEU A 61 0.67 -2.82 6.75
N ILE A 62 1.54 -3.67 6.24
CA ILE A 62 1.18 -5.06 5.97
C ILE A 62 0.78 -5.77 7.27
N ASN A 63 1.56 -5.58 8.34
CA ASN A 63 1.25 -6.19 9.62
C ASN A 63 -0.08 -5.67 10.19
N GLU A 64 -0.35 -4.41 10.01
CA GLU A 64 -1.61 -3.81 10.46
C GLU A 64 -2.80 -4.45 9.75
N ILE A 65 -2.76 -4.55 8.43
CA ILE A 65 -3.84 -5.18 7.66
C ILE A 65 -3.95 -6.66 8.00
N SER A 66 -2.82 -7.34 8.08
CA SER A 66 -2.78 -8.77 8.42
C SER A 66 -3.45 -9.03 9.77
N SER A 67 -3.11 -8.23 10.76
CA SER A 67 -3.64 -8.39 12.11
C SER A 67 -5.11 -8.01 12.18
N PHE A 68 -5.47 -6.88 11.59
CA PHE A 68 -6.83 -6.36 11.69
C PHE A 68 -7.85 -7.24 10.97
N PHE A 69 -7.46 -7.76 9.82
CA PHE A 69 -8.39 -8.53 8.97
C PHE A 69 -8.10 -10.03 8.98
N SER A 70 -7.20 -10.47 9.82
CA SER A 70 -6.82 -11.89 9.93
C SER A 70 -6.39 -12.49 8.59
N LEU A 71 -5.64 -11.70 7.83
CA LEU A 71 -5.05 -12.17 6.58
C LEU A 71 -3.60 -12.56 6.79
N GLY A 72 -3.10 -13.45 5.94
CA GLY A 72 -1.67 -13.70 5.90
C GLY A 72 -0.92 -12.48 5.32
N LEU A 73 0.39 -12.48 5.44
CA LEU A 73 1.19 -11.37 4.92
C LEU A 73 1.06 -11.26 3.40
N SER A 74 1.05 -12.38 2.72
CA SER A 74 0.90 -12.41 1.27
C SER A 74 -0.45 -11.87 0.82
N GLY A 75 -1.53 -12.26 1.51
CA GLY A 75 -2.86 -11.75 1.20
C GLY A 75 -2.99 -10.27 1.47
N SER A 76 -2.38 -9.80 2.56
CA SER A 76 -2.36 -8.37 2.88
C SER A 76 -1.63 -7.57 1.82
N GLU A 77 -0.50 -8.07 1.37
CA GLU A 77 0.29 -7.45 0.31
C GLU A 77 -0.51 -7.34 -0.98
N GLU A 78 -1.18 -8.41 -1.37
CA GLU A 78 -1.98 -8.42 -2.59
C GLU A 78 -3.14 -7.43 -2.55
N VAL A 79 -3.86 -7.36 -1.43
CA VAL A 79 -5.01 -6.47 -1.35
C VAL A 79 -4.58 -5.02 -1.33
N ILE A 80 -3.46 -4.71 -0.69
CA ILE A 80 -2.92 -3.35 -0.71
C ILE A 80 -2.52 -2.98 -2.14
N GLY A 81 -1.90 -3.91 -2.87
CA GLY A 81 -1.55 -3.69 -4.27
C GLY A 81 -2.78 -3.39 -5.12
N ARG A 82 -3.87 -4.13 -4.93
CA ARG A 82 -5.12 -3.86 -5.64
C ARG A 82 -5.71 -2.50 -5.28
N TRP A 83 -5.57 -2.10 -4.02
CA TRP A 83 -6.04 -0.79 -3.59
C TRP A 83 -5.24 0.33 -4.28
N VAL A 84 -3.93 0.18 -4.38
CA VAL A 84 -3.08 1.14 -5.09
C VAL A 84 -3.49 1.23 -6.56
N GLU A 85 -3.67 0.08 -7.18
CA GLU A 85 -4.10 0.01 -8.58
C GLU A 85 -5.43 0.74 -8.78
N ASN A 86 -6.38 0.48 -7.90
CA ASN A 86 -7.69 1.12 -7.97
C ASN A 86 -7.60 2.63 -7.71
N THR A 87 -6.79 3.02 -6.74
CA THR A 87 -6.67 4.43 -6.34
C THR A 87 -5.99 5.26 -7.41
N LEU A 88 -4.93 4.74 -7.99
CA LEU A 88 -4.14 5.47 -8.99
C LEU A 88 -4.61 5.24 -10.41
N GLN A 89 -5.48 4.24 -10.64
CA GLN A 89 -5.90 3.82 -11.98
C GLN A 89 -4.69 3.47 -12.84
N MET A 90 -3.72 2.79 -12.23
CA MET A 90 -2.51 2.33 -12.88
C MET A 90 -2.27 0.89 -12.50
N LYS A 91 -1.75 0.10 -13.42
CA LYS A 91 -1.56 -1.33 -13.18
C LYS A 91 -0.39 -1.59 -12.24
N VAL A 92 -0.66 -2.35 -11.18
CA VAL A 92 0.37 -2.86 -10.27
C VAL A 92 0.78 -4.24 -10.79
N THR A 93 2.03 -4.40 -11.18
CA THR A 93 2.52 -5.67 -11.73
C THR A 93 3.09 -6.59 -10.66
N ASN A 94 3.66 -6.01 -9.61
CA ASN A 94 4.24 -6.76 -8.51
C ASN A 94 4.13 -5.97 -7.23
N THR A 95 4.09 -6.71 -6.13
CA THR A 95 4.13 -6.10 -4.80
C THR A 95 5.26 -6.74 -4.01
N THR A 96 5.84 -5.97 -3.11
CA THR A 96 6.83 -6.48 -2.17
C THR A 96 6.74 -5.70 -0.87
N LEU A 97 7.04 -6.38 0.23
CA LEU A 97 7.11 -5.71 1.51
C LEU A 97 8.54 -5.21 1.73
N VAL A 98 8.66 -4.06 2.35
CA VAL A 98 9.97 -3.48 2.63
C VAL A 98 9.99 -2.89 4.04
N THR A 99 11.18 -2.81 4.60
CA THR A 99 11.39 -2.14 5.87
C THR A 99 11.78 -0.69 5.61
N TYR A 100 11.89 0.09 6.66
CA TYR A 100 12.30 1.48 6.55
C TYR A 100 13.66 1.66 5.88
N ALA A 101 14.54 0.65 5.99
CA ALA A 101 15.87 0.75 5.42
C ALA A 101 15.92 0.54 3.92
N ASP A 102 14.83 0.05 3.31
CA ASP A 102 14.86 -0.51 1.97
C ASP A 102 14.23 0.36 0.90
N GLY A 103 14.10 1.65 1.10
CA GLY A 103 13.68 2.48 0.00
C GLY A 103 12.38 3.24 0.20
N LEU A 104 11.88 3.26 1.43
CA LEU A 104 10.73 4.08 1.75
C LEU A 104 11.14 5.41 2.38
N VAL A 105 12.43 5.72 2.36
CA VAL A 105 12.95 6.95 2.96
C VAL A 105 12.68 8.11 2.02
N LEU A 106 11.87 9.06 2.47
CA LEU A 106 11.41 10.16 1.62
C LEU A 106 12.47 11.24 1.40
N ARG A 107 13.25 11.51 2.40
CA ARG A 107 14.18 12.66 2.33
C ARG A 107 15.24 12.55 1.24
N ILE A 108 15.50 11.36 0.76
CA ILE A 108 16.49 11.17 -0.30
C ILE A 108 16.00 11.64 -1.66
N PHE A 109 14.72 11.99 -1.73
CA PHE A 109 14.10 12.39 -2.99
C PHE A 109 13.96 13.90 -3.12
N LYS A 110 14.59 14.62 -2.25
CA LYS A 110 14.57 16.09 -2.35
C LYS A 110 15.43 16.57 -3.50
#